data_06d39c925a97d71d4e13305b79de93a7
#
_entry.id   06d39c925a97d71d4e13305b79de93a7
#
_cell.length_a   1.000
_cell.length_b   1.000
_cell.length_c   1.000
_cell.angle_alpha   90.00
_cell.angle_beta   90.00
_cell.angle_gamma   90.00
#
_symmetry.space_group_name_H-M   'P 1'
#
loop_
_entity.id
_entity.type
_entity.pdbx_description
1 polymer ?
#
loop_
_entity_poly.entity_id
_entity_poly.type
_entity_poly.pdbx_seq_one_letter_code
_entity_poly.pdbx_strand_id
1 'polypeptide(L)'
;VAALHGEVILKKSQNYLLDPGISVVKEAALAREFPVNAMHDPTEGGVTTGIREICMASNCGCLVKAKAIPILPETAALCHQFGIDPLGVISSGALLLTLPPEAASGLMDEYAKKGIQAAIIGEIAPREAGLKIEKPDGKVAPLPDFVADEITKLYK
;
A
#
# COMPACT_ATOMS: atom_id res chain seq x y z
N VAL A 1 4.19 21.85 8.67
CA VAL A 1 2.96 21.17 8.19
C VAL A 1 1.75 22.02 8.55
N ALA A 2 1.51 22.36 9.82
CA ALA A 2 0.35 23.17 10.24
C ALA A 2 0.29 24.54 9.54
N ALA A 3 1.44 25.21 9.38
CA ALA A 3 1.51 26.49 8.69
C ALA A 3 1.14 26.42 7.20
N LEU A 4 1.36 25.26 6.58
CA LEU A 4 1.14 25.08 5.14
C LEU A 4 -0.25 24.52 4.81
N HIS A 5 -0.83 23.67 5.66
CA HIS A 5 -2.09 22.98 5.40
C HIS A 5 -3.21 23.27 6.40
N GLY A 6 -2.92 24.09 7.40
CA GLY A 6 -3.88 24.44 8.44
C GLY A 6 -4.09 23.36 9.49
N GLU A 7 -4.63 23.77 10.61
CA GLU A 7 -4.84 22.90 11.78
C GLU A 7 -5.84 21.76 11.52
N VAL A 8 -6.81 21.98 10.62
CA VAL A 8 -7.85 20.97 10.33
C VAL A 8 -7.25 19.72 9.69
N ILE A 9 -6.40 19.88 8.67
CA ILE A 9 -5.72 18.77 8.00
C ILE A 9 -4.77 18.08 8.98
N LEU A 10 -4.04 18.84 9.79
CA LEU A 10 -3.14 18.30 10.79
C LEU A 10 -3.87 17.42 11.81
N LYS A 11 -4.98 17.91 12.38
CA LYS A 11 -5.79 17.15 13.33
C LYS A 11 -6.37 15.88 12.72
N LYS A 12 -6.87 15.97 11.47
CA LYS A 12 -7.40 14.82 10.75
C LYS A 12 -6.31 13.76 10.54
N SER A 13 -5.12 14.19 10.08
CA SER A 13 -3.98 13.28 9.86
C SER A 13 -3.50 12.63 11.16
N GLN A 14 -3.47 13.36 12.26
CA GLN A 14 -3.13 12.81 13.58
C GLN A 14 -4.16 11.80 14.07
N ASN A 15 -5.44 12.01 13.76
CA ASN A 15 -6.51 11.09 14.17
C ASN A 15 -6.39 9.73 13.51
N TYR A 16 -5.82 9.62 12.31
CA TYR A 16 -5.60 8.33 11.64
C TYR A 16 -4.74 7.35 12.45
N LEU A 17 -3.92 7.84 13.37
CA LEU A 17 -3.18 7.00 14.30
C LEU A 17 -4.09 6.21 15.24
N LEU A 18 -5.28 6.74 15.53
CA LEU A 18 -6.25 6.17 16.48
C LEU A 18 -7.49 5.61 15.77
N ASP A 19 -7.93 6.26 14.68
CA ASP A 19 -9.13 5.91 13.93
C ASP A 19 -8.87 6.13 12.42
N PRO A 20 -8.76 5.05 11.63
CA PRO A 20 -8.93 3.62 11.95
C PRO A 20 -7.80 2.99 12.79
N GLY A 21 -6.69 3.69 13.03
CA GLY A 21 -5.52 3.18 13.71
C GLY A 21 -4.52 2.52 12.74
N ILE A 22 -3.42 2.01 13.30
CA ILE A 22 -2.36 1.32 12.54
C ILE A 22 -2.36 -0.20 12.73
N SER A 23 -3.32 -0.73 13.49
CA SER A 23 -3.43 -2.17 13.70
C SER A 23 -4.14 -2.83 12.52
N VAL A 24 -3.51 -3.83 11.94
CA VAL A 24 -4.06 -4.67 10.85
C VAL A 24 -4.51 -6.04 11.31
N VAL A 25 -4.59 -6.26 12.62
CA VAL A 25 -4.94 -7.56 13.21
C VAL A 25 -6.33 -8.01 12.81
N LYS A 26 -7.30 -7.09 12.75
CA LYS A 26 -8.68 -7.38 12.37
C LYS A 26 -8.78 -7.82 10.91
N GLU A 27 -8.09 -7.11 10.04
CA GLU A 27 -8.00 -7.38 8.61
C GLU A 27 -7.34 -8.74 8.35
N ALA A 28 -6.21 -9.00 9.00
CA ALA A 28 -5.50 -10.26 8.89
C ALA A 28 -6.31 -11.44 9.45
N ALA A 29 -7.04 -11.24 10.56
CA ALA A 29 -7.89 -12.27 11.13
C ALA A 29 -9.03 -12.68 10.20
N LEU A 30 -9.67 -11.73 9.52
CA LEU A 30 -10.69 -12.00 8.51
C LEU A 30 -10.11 -12.70 7.27
N ALA A 31 -8.93 -12.23 6.81
CA ALA A 31 -8.29 -12.81 5.65
C ALA A 31 -7.94 -14.29 5.82
N ARG A 32 -7.66 -14.74 7.04
CA ARG A 32 -7.34 -16.15 7.35
C ARG A 32 -8.48 -17.14 7.03
N GLU A 33 -9.71 -16.67 6.90
CA GLU A 33 -10.84 -17.51 6.48
C GLU A 33 -10.84 -17.79 4.96
N PHE A 34 -9.89 -17.19 4.22
CA PHE A 34 -9.70 -17.33 2.79
C PHE A 34 -8.35 -18.00 2.47
N PRO A 35 -8.17 -18.56 1.27
CA PRO A 35 -6.92 -19.22 0.87
C PRO A 35 -5.81 -18.20 0.57
N VAL A 36 -5.41 -17.44 1.59
CA VAL A 36 -4.34 -16.45 1.47
C VAL A 36 -2.99 -17.14 1.38
N ASN A 37 -2.19 -16.75 0.36
CA ASN A 37 -0.84 -17.28 0.14
C ASN A 37 0.22 -16.54 0.96
N ALA A 38 0.09 -15.21 1.07
CA ALA A 38 0.99 -14.38 1.87
C ALA A 38 0.26 -13.16 2.41
N MET A 39 0.71 -12.68 3.58
CA MET A 39 0.32 -11.43 4.22
C MET A 39 1.57 -10.66 4.61
N HIS A 40 1.51 -9.34 4.46
CA HIS A 40 2.59 -8.45 4.86
C HIS A 40 2.02 -7.09 5.26
N ASP A 41 2.46 -6.56 6.38
CA ASP A 41 2.16 -5.22 6.87
C ASP A 41 3.32 -4.27 6.50
N PRO A 42 3.29 -3.61 5.35
CA PRO A 42 4.38 -2.76 4.89
C PRO A 42 4.54 -1.56 5.81
N THR A 43 5.78 -1.26 6.17
CA THR A 43 6.15 -0.12 7.01
C THR A 43 7.12 0.79 6.26
N GLU A 44 8.38 0.87 6.67
CA GLU A 44 9.41 1.69 6.04
C GLU A 44 9.64 1.32 4.56
N GLY A 45 9.84 2.35 3.73
CA GLY A 45 9.94 2.19 2.28
C GLY A 45 8.60 1.96 1.58
N GLY A 46 7.50 2.00 2.34
CA GLY A 46 6.13 2.05 1.84
C GLY A 46 5.62 0.77 1.17
N VAL A 47 4.49 0.93 0.50
CA VAL A 47 3.78 -0.18 -0.15
C VAL A 47 4.63 -0.89 -1.21
N THR A 48 5.45 -0.15 -1.97
CA THR A 48 6.29 -0.78 -3.01
C THR A 48 7.37 -1.66 -2.43
N THR A 49 7.99 -1.28 -1.31
CA THR A 49 8.96 -2.12 -0.62
C THR A 49 8.30 -3.40 -0.12
N GLY A 50 7.14 -3.31 0.54
CA GLY A 50 6.39 -4.49 0.98
C GLY A 50 6.00 -5.43 -0.17
N ILE A 51 5.60 -4.91 -1.34
CA ILE A 51 5.33 -5.73 -2.53
C ILE A 51 6.62 -6.45 -3.01
N ARG A 52 7.75 -5.74 -3.04
CA ARG A 52 9.05 -6.34 -3.40
C ARG A 52 9.42 -7.46 -2.45
N GLU A 53 9.24 -7.26 -1.15
CA GLU A 53 9.55 -8.25 -0.11
C GLU A 53 8.69 -9.52 -0.26
N ILE A 54 7.38 -9.40 -0.48
CA ILE A 54 6.51 -10.54 -0.81
C ILE A 54 7.02 -11.28 -2.04
N CYS A 55 7.31 -10.56 -3.12
CA CYS A 55 7.76 -11.18 -4.36
C CYS A 55 9.11 -11.85 -4.23
N MET A 56 10.04 -11.23 -3.52
CA MET A 56 11.38 -11.81 -3.27
C MET A 56 11.30 -13.06 -2.41
N ALA A 57 10.53 -13.01 -1.31
CA ALA A 57 10.34 -14.15 -0.41
C ALA A 57 9.66 -15.34 -1.12
N SER A 58 8.75 -15.05 -2.05
CA SER A 58 7.99 -16.06 -2.82
C SER A 58 8.64 -16.42 -4.16
N ASN A 59 9.79 -15.82 -4.49
CA ASN A 59 10.51 -16.04 -5.76
C ASN A 59 9.62 -15.83 -7.00
N CYS A 60 8.83 -14.77 -7.01
CA CYS A 60 7.88 -14.42 -8.08
C CYS A 60 8.10 -13.01 -8.62
N GLY A 61 7.40 -12.68 -9.70
CA GLY A 61 7.24 -11.34 -10.23
C GLY A 61 5.87 -10.76 -9.89
N CYS A 62 5.61 -9.53 -10.32
CA CYS A 62 4.30 -8.90 -10.20
C CYS A 62 4.05 -7.85 -11.27
N LEU A 63 2.77 -7.54 -11.50
CA LEU A 63 2.33 -6.35 -12.20
C LEU A 63 1.34 -5.58 -11.31
N VAL A 64 1.78 -4.44 -10.81
CA VAL A 64 0.99 -3.57 -9.94
C VAL A 64 0.37 -2.44 -10.77
N LYS A 65 -0.84 -2.02 -10.46
CA LYS A 65 -1.52 -0.88 -11.09
C LYS A 65 -1.48 0.31 -10.14
N ALA A 66 -0.64 1.30 -10.42
CA ALA A 66 -0.47 2.47 -9.55
C ALA A 66 -1.79 3.17 -9.22
N LYS A 67 -2.70 3.29 -10.20
CA LYS A 67 -4.03 3.89 -9.99
C LYS A 67 -4.94 3.12 -9.03
N ALA A 68 -4.68 1.84 -8.83
CA ALA A 68 -5.50 0.99 -7.96
C ALA A 68 -5.05 1.04 -6.49
N ILE A 69 -3.85 1.55 -6.21
CA ILE A 69 -3.35 1.68 -4.84
C ILE A 69 -4.09 2.84 -4.15
N PRO A 70 -4.86 2.58 -3.07
CA PRO A 70 -5.51 3.65 -2.32
C PRO A 70 -4.47 4.53 -1.62
N ILE A 71 -4.54 5.83 -1.85
CA ILE A 71 -3.70 6.82 -1.17
C ILE A 71 -4.63 7.84 -0.52
N LEU A 72 -4.45 8.09 0.77
CA LEU A 72 -5.24 9.09 1.49
C LEU A 72 -5.01 10.48 0.85
N PRO A 73 -6.07 11.29 0.66
CA PRO A 73 -5.93 12.62 0.05
C PRO A 73 -4.92 13.53 0.76
N GLU A 74 -4.85 13.42 2.08
CA GLU A 74 -3.89 14.17 2.90
C GLU A 74 -2.44 13.74 2.60
N THR A 75 -2.20 12.44 2.48
CA THR A 75 -0.90 11.88 2.10
C THR A 75 -0.52 12.34 0.69
N ALA A 76 -1.44 12.25 -0.27
CA ALA A 76 -1.19 12.68 -1.65
C ALA A 76 -0.82 14.18 -1.71
N ALA A 77 -1.55 15.03 -0.97
CA ALA A 77 -1.29 16.47 -0.93
C ALA A 77 0.08 16.80 -0.32
N LEU A 78 0.43 16.16 0.82
CA LEU A 78 1.70 16.36 1.48
C LEU A 78 2.87 15.86 0.63
N CYS A 79 2.77 14.66 0.07
CA CYS A 79 3.80 14.10 -0.79
C CYS A 79 4.05 14.98 -2.02
N HIS A 80 2.97 15.46 -2.67
CA HIS A 80 3.10 16.39 -3.79
C HIS A 80 3.82 17.67 -3.39
N GLN A 81 3.46 18.26 -2.25
CA GLN A 81 4.08 19.50 -1.77
C GLN A 81 5.56 19.35 -1.49
N PHE A 82 5.97 18.23 -0.92
CA PHE A 82 7.37 17.98 -0.54
C PHE A 82 8.18 17.27 -1.62
N GLY A 83 7.58 16.94 -2.78
CA GLY A 83 8.25 16.28 -3.89
C GLY A 83 8.73 14.86 -3.54
N ILE A 84 7.99 14.14 -2.70
CA ILE A 84 8.25 12.76 -2.31
C ILE A 84 7.20 11.81 -2.90
N ASP A 85 7.57 10.56 -3.16
CA ASP A 85 6.67 9.56 -3.73
C ASP A 85 5.85 8.88 -2.62
N PRO A 86 4.51 8.98 -2.62
CA PRO A 86 3.68 8.35 -1.59
C PRO A 86 3.80 6.83 -1.53
N LEU A 87 4.24 6.18 -2.61
CA LEU A 87 4.43 4.72 -2.65
C LEU A 87 5.67 4.26 -1.89
N GLY A 88 6.60 5.18 -1.59
CA GLY A 88 7.82 4.93 -0.83
C GLY A 88 7.81 5.52 0.59
N VAL A 89 6.70 6.13 1.01
CA VAL A 89 6.53 6.65 2.38
C VAL A 89 5.96 5.56 3.28
N ILE A 90 6.44 5.52 4.53
CA ILE A 90 5.97 4.60 5.57
C ILE A 90 4.45 4.40 5.51
N SER A 91 4.01 3.15 5.49
CA SER A 91 2.61 2.76 5.26
C SER A 91 2.00 1.92 6.39
N SER A 92 2.42 2.18 7.64
CA SER A 92 1.84 1.53 8.82
C SER A 92 0.32 1.66 8.85
N GLY A 93 -0.37 0.53 9.09
CA GLY A 93 -1.82 0.42 9.00
C GLY A 93 -2.32 -0.08 7.65
N ALA A 94 -1.43 -0.34 6.69
CA ALA A 94 -1.75 -1.09 5.48
C ALA A 94 -1.48 -2.59 5.67
N LEU A 95 -2.24 -3.43 4.96
CA LEU A 95 -2.02 -4.87 4.86
C LEU A 95 -2.00 -5.26 3.39
N LEU A 96 -0.91 -5.88 2.97
CA LEU A 96 -0.79 -6.51 1.65
C LEU A 96 -1.16 -7.99 1.76
N LEU A 97 -1.94 -8.48 0.81
CA LEU A 97 -2.38 -9.86 0.72
C LEU A 97 -2.16 -10.39 -0.68
N THR A 98 -1.81 -11.67 -0.78
CA THR A 98 -1.87 -12.42 -2.04
C THR A 98 -2.74 -13.65 -1.86
N LEU A 99 -3.64 -13.89 -2.80
CA LEU A 99 -4.58 -14.99 -2.78
C LEU A 99 -5.01 -15.37 -4.22
N PRO A 100 -5.57 -16.58 -4.43
CA PRO A 100 -6.10 -16.96 -5.73
C PRO A 100 -7.18 -16.00 -6.24
N PRO A 101 -7.22 -15.68 -7.54
CA PRO A 101 -8.15 -14.70 -8.11
C PRO A 101 -9.63 -14.99 -7.79
N GLU A 102 -10.01 -16.26 -7.77
CA GLU A 102 -11.37 -16.72 -7.48
C GLU A 102 -11.81 -16.42 -6.03
N ALA A 103 -10.87 -16.28 -5.11
CA ALA A 103 -11.15 -15.95 -3.71
C ALA A 103 -11.19 -14.43 -3.46
N ALA A 104 -10.64 -13.63 -4.36
CA ALA A 104 -10.46 -12.19 -4.16
C ALA A 104 -11.80 -11.45 -3.97
N SER A 105 -12.81 -11.75 -4.78
CA SER A 105 -14.12 -11.10 -4.65
C SER A 105 -14.79 -11.39 -3.32
N GLY A 106 -14.73 -12.65 -2.84
CA GLY A 106 -15.30 -13.03 -1.55
C GLY A 106 -14.65 -12.29 -0.37
N LEU A 107 -13.32 -12.15 -0.38
CA LEU A 107 -12.61 -11.38 0.65
C LEU A 107 -12.96 -9.89 0.58
N MET A 108 -13.04 -9.31 -0.62
CA MET A 108 -13.46 -7.91 -0.81
C MET A 108 -14.86 -7.65 -0.24
N ASP A 109 -15.80 -8.57 -0.47
CA ASP A 109 -17.16 -8.47 0.05
C ASP A 109 -17.19 -8.54 1.60
N GLU A 110 -16.40 -9.43 2.20
CA GLU A 110 -16.28 -9.52 3.66
C GLU A 110 -15.66 -8.26 4.26
N TYR A 111 -14.63 -7.71 3.66
CA TYR A 111 -14.05 -6.44 4.09
C TYR A 111 -15.06 -5.29 3.99
N ALA A 112 -15.80 -5.20 2.88
CA ALA A 112 -16.84 -4.18 2.71
C ALA A 112 -17.94 -4.26 3.77
N LYS A 113 -18.42 -5.49 4.10
CA LYS A 113 -19.41 -5.70 5.19
C LYS A 113 -18.92 -5.23 6.55
N LYS A 114 -17.61 -5.22 6.78
CA LYS A 114 -16.96 -4.78 8.02
C LYS A 114 -16.49 -3.33 7.99
N GLY A 115 -16.74 -2.61 6.88
CA GLY A 115 -16.29 -1.23 6.70
C GLY A 115 -14.77 -1.10 6.48
N ILE A 116 -14.09 -2.18 6.12
CA ILE A 116 -12.66 -2.18 5.83
C ILE A 116 -12.47 -1.81 4.35
N GLN A 117 -11.70 -0.77 4.09
CA GLN A 117 -11.34 -0.38 2.73
C GLN A 117 -10.27 -1.32 2.18
N ALA A 118 -10.51 -1.86 1.00
CA ALA A 118 -9.57 -2.72 0.31
C ALA A 118 -9.63 -2.47 -1.21
N ALA A 119 -8.56 -2.83 -1.91
CA ALA A 119 -8.48 -2.74 -3.37
C ALA A 119 -7.62 -3.86 -3.95
N ILE A 120 -7.98 -4.36 -5.12
CA ILE A 120 -7.13 -5.25 -5.91
C ILE A 120 -6.16 -4.35 -6.67
N ILE A 121 -4.89 -4.35 -6.26
CA ILE A 121 -3.87 -3.44 -6.77
C ILE A 121 -3.00 -4.03 -7.87
N GLY A 122 -3.14 -5.31 -8.18
CA GLY A 122 -2.32 -5.97 -9.20
C GLY A 122 -2.39 -7.48 -9.11
N GLU A 123 -1.43 -8.13 -9.72
CA GLU A 123 -1.33 -9.59 -9.78
C GLU A 123 0.10 -10.07 -9.60
N ILE A 124 0.24 -11.25 -9.02
CA ILE A 124 1.51 -11.98 -8.95
C ILE A 124 1.73 -12.66 -10.30
N ALA A 125 2.98 -12.66 -10.76
CA ALA A 125 3.40 -13.18 -12.05
C ALA A 125 4.58 -14.14 -11.87
N PRO A 126 4.92 -14.94 -12.89
CA PRO A 126 6.17 -15.70 -12.89
C PRO A 126 7.38 -14.78 -12.69
N ARG A 127 8.44 -15.30 -12.06
CA ARG A 127 9.66 -14.54 -11.73
C ARG A 127 10.25 -13.80 -12.94
N GLU A 128 10.21 -14.44 -14.11
CA GLU A 128 10.76 -13.92 -15.37
C GLU A 128 10.07 -12.65 -15.85
N ALA A 129 8.81 -12.40 -15.41
CA ALA A 129 8.12 -11.17 -15.70
C ALA A 129 8.73 -9.96 -15.00
N GLY A 130 9.49 -10.19 -13.90
CA GLY A 130 10.08 -9.16 -13.06
C GLY A 130 9.06 -8.41 -12.21
N LEU A 131 9.53 -7.43 -11.47
CA LEU A 131 8.70 -6.56 -10.62
C LEU A 131 8.32 -5.32 -11.42
N LYS A 132 7.05 -5.15 -11.75
CA LYS A 132 6.56 -4.11 -12.64
C LYS A 132 5.40 -3.31 -12.05
N ILE A 133 5.29 -2.07 -12.48
CA ILE A 133 4.17 -1.19 -12.18
C ILE A 133 3.64 -0.53 -13.45
N GLU A 134 2.33 -0.57 -13.64
CA GLU A 134 1.62 0.22 -14.62
C GLU A 134 1.36 1.60 -14.04
N LYS A 135 1.96 2.63 -14.65
CA LYS A 135 1.83 4.02 -14.26
C LYS A 135 0.44 4.59 -14.62
N PRO A 136 0.06 5.76 -14.06
CA PRO A 136 -1.20 6.42 -14.41
C PRO A 136 -1.38 6.73 -15.90
N ASP A 137 -0.31 6.86 -16.67
CA ASP A 137 -0.35 7.07 -18.14
C ASP A 137 -0.47 5.76 -18.95
N GLY A 138 -0.59 4.61 -18.26
CA GLY A 138 -0.68 3.28 -18.86
C GLY A 138 0.67 2.64 -19.22
N LYS A 139 1.79 3.35 -19.01
CA LYS A 139 3.12 2.79 -19.28
C LYS A 139 3.54 1.84 -18.17
N VAL A 140 4.05 0.69 -18.58
CA VAL A 140 4.65 -0.27 -17.67
C VAL A 140 6.12 0.05 -17.46
N ALA A 141 6.56 0.08 -16.21
CA ALA A 141 7.93 0.35 -15.79
C ALA A 141 8.35 -0.64 -14.70
N PRO A 142 9.66 -0.74 -14.38
CA PRO A 142 10.09 -1.43 -13.16
C PRO A 142 9.40 -0.85 -11.93
N LEU A 143 9.02 -1.72 -10.98
CA LEU A 143 8.49 -1.30 -9.68
C LEU A 143 9.57 -0.47 -8.96
N PRO A 144 9.27 0.72 -8.45
CA PRO A 144 10.24 1.56 -7.75
C PRO A 144 10.96 0.81 -6.63
N ASP A 145 12.23 1.15 -6.44
CA ASP A 145 13.08 0.64 -5.39
C ASP A 145 13.56 1.80 -4.52
N PHE A 146 13.03 1.90 -3.32
CA PHE A 146 13.37 2.96 -2.38
C PHE A 146 14.45 2.44 -1.43
N VAL A 147 15.69 2.91 -1.60
CA VAL A 147 16.83 2.56 -0.73
C VAL A 147 16.61 3.00 0.72
N ALA A 148 15.82 4.05 0.90
CA ALA A 148 15.39 4.56 2.20
C ALA A 148 13.97 5.10 2.08
N ASP A 149 13.25 5.16 3.19
CA ASP A 149 11.92 5.76 3.22
C ASP A 149 11.94 7.18 2.66
N GLU A 150 10.97 7.49 1.81
CA GLU A 150 10.86 8.81 1.16
C GLU A 150 10.72 9.95 2.17
N ILE A 151 10.18 9.70 3.36
CA ILE A 151 10.04 10.71 4.43
C ILE A 151 11.41 11.23 4.88
N THR A 152 12.48 10.45 4.73
CA THR A 152 13.83 10.86 5.12
C THR A 152 14.35 12.05 4.32
N LYS A 153 13.79 12.31 3.14
CA LYS A 153 14.11 13.49 2.33
C LYS A 153 13.72 14.80 3.00
N LEU A 154 12.80 14.77 3.97
CA LEU A 154 12.36 15.96 4.71
C LEU A 154 13.37 16.44 5.76
N TYR A 155 14.40 15.64 6.05
CA TYR A 155 15.38 15.90 7.10
C TYR A 155 16.80 16.15 6.54
N LYS A 156 16.89 16.34 5.23
CA LYS A 156 18.17 16.64 4.54
C LYS A 156 18.32 18.13 4.28
#